data_76cabd2cb23af39cd30b0744b9a8ed23
#
_entry.id   76cabd2cb23af39cd30b0744b9a8ed23
#
_cell.length_a   1.000
_cell.length_b   1.000
_cell.length_c   1.000
_cell.angle_alpha   90.00
_cell.angle_beta   90.00
_cell.angle_gamma   90.00
#
_symmetry.space_group_name_H-M   'P 1'
#
loop_
_entity.id
_entity.type
_entity.pdbx_description
1 polymer ?
#
loop_
_entity_poly.entity_id
_entity_poly.type
_entity_poly.pdbx_seq_one_letter_code
_entity_poly.pdbx_strand_id
1 'polypeptide(L)'
;MADSQIHVALAGNPNCGKTTLFNLITGANGYVGNWPGVTVEKKEGKLKGDKDVVIQDLPGIYSLSPYTLEEVVSRTYLVKEKPDAILNIIDGTNIERNLYLTTQLIELGIPVVMAVNMIDLVRKNGDTIDLKKLSAELGCQAVEISACLLYTSPSP
;
A
#
# COMPACT_ATOMS: atom_id res chain seq x y z
N MET A 1 -10.22 20.39 15.19
CA MET A 1 -10.19 19.94 15.64
C MET A 1 -9.20 19.13 15.73
N ALA A 2 -9.01 18.90 16.36
CA ALA A 2 -7.91 18.29 16.53
C ALA A 2 -7.82 17.10 15.86
N ASP A 3 -8.69 16.71 15.27
CA ASP A 3 -8.62 15.63 14.78
C ASP A 3 -8.36 15.56 13.49
N SER A 4 -7.47 16.20 12.99
CA SER A 4 -7.16 16.21 11.61
C SER A 4 -6.15 15.17 11.25
N GLN A 5 -6.00 14.10 11.94
CA GLN A 5 -5.12 13.03 11.54
C GLN A 5 -5.64 12.36 10.27
N ILE A 6 -4.73 12.07 9.34
CA ILE A 6 -5.06 11.37 8.12
C ILE A 6 -4.56 9.94 8.27
N HIS A 7 -5.44 8.98 8.01
CA HIS A 7 -5.09 7.58 8.12
C HIS A 7 -4.92 6.98 6.73
N VAL A 8 -3.74 6.44 6.46
CA VAL A 8 -3.42 5.82 5.17
C VAL A 8 -3.08 4.36 5.42
N ALA A 9 -3.72 3.48 4.69
CA ALA A 9 -3.43 2.06 4.78
C ALA A 9 -2.46 1.67 3.67
N LEU A 10 -1.43 0.91 4.01
CA LEU A 10 -0.55 0.32 3.01
C LEU A 10 -1.04 -1.08 2.70
N ALA A 11 -1.36 -1.34 1.47
CA ALA A 11 -1.82 -2.65 1.05
C ALA A 11 -1.00 -3.15 -0.13
N GLY A 12 -0.80 -4.43 -0.23
CA GLY A 12 -0.08 -5.01 -1.35
C GLY A 12 0.13 -6.50 -1.17
N ASN A 13 0.61 -7.13 -2.22
CA ASN A 13 0.91 -8.55 -2.17
C ASN A 13 2.17 -8.79 -1.32
N PRO A 14 2.32 -9.99 -0.79
CA PRO A 14 3.59 -10.31 -0.11
C PRO A 14 4.76 -10.11 -1.05
N ASN A 15 5.86 -9.61 -0.51
CA ASN A 15 7.11 -9.39 -1.26
C ASN A 15 7.04 -8.33 -2.36
N CYS A 16 6.14 -7.37 -2.24
CA CYS A 16 6.08 -6.27 -3.21
C CYS A 16 6.91 -5.06 -2.78
N GLY A 17 7.61 -5.17 -1.67
CA GLY A 17 8.38 -4.03 -1.16
C GLY A 17 7.64 -3.18 -0.14
N LYS A 18 6.49 -3.65 0.32
CA LYS A 18 5.64 -2.87 1.22
C LYS A 18 6.32 -2.55 2.55
N THR A 19 6.97 -3.54 3.15
CA THR A 19 7.66 -3.33 4.43
C THR A 19 8.80 -2.33 4.28
N THR A 20 9.56 -2.43 3.20
CA THR A 20 10.66 -1.49 2.94
C THR A 20 10.11 -0.08 2.80
N LEU A 21 9.04 0.08 2.06
CA LEU A 21 8.41 1.39 1.90
C LEU A 21 7.90 1.92 3.23
N PHE A 22 7.24 1.08 4.02
CA PHE A 22 6.72 1.48 5.33
C PHE A 22 7.85 2.02 6.20
N ASN A 23 8.97 1.31 6.26
CA ASN A 23 10.11 1.73 7.09
C ASN A 23 10.71 3.04 6.58
N LEU A 24 10.75 3.23 5.26
CA LEU A 24 11.31 4.46 4.71
C LEU A 24 10.43 5.67 5.00
N ILE A 25 9.13 5.55 4.85
CA ILE A 25 8.25 6.69 5.02
C ILE A 25 7.93 6.99 6.48
N THR A 26 8.08 6.02 7.37
CA THR A 26 7.88 6.26 8.79
C THR A 26 9.18 6.44 9.56
N GLY A 27 10.32 6.29 8.89
CA GLY A 27 11.61 6.36 9.55
C GLY A 27 11.88 5.18 10.46
N ALA A 28 11.20 4.06 10.22
CA ALA A 28 11.30 2.84 11.01
C ALA A 28 10.90 3.03 12.47
N ASN A 29 10.14 4.10 12.75
CA ASN A 29 9.71 4.39 14.11
C ASN A 29 8.23 4.10 14.26
N GLY A 30 7.81 2.92 14.19
CA GLY A 30 6.42 2.57 14.30
C GLY A 30 6.14 1.66 15.48
N TYR A 31 4.87 1.51 15.77
CA TYR A 31 4.40 0.58 16.78
C TYR A 31 4.27 -0.79 16.14
N VAL A 32 4.75 -1.81 16.81
CA VAL A 32 4.62 -3.19 16.35
C VAL A 32 3.90 -3.98 17.42
N GLY A 33 2.86 -4.70 17.02
CA GLY A 33 2.11 -5.56 17.94
C GLY A 33 1.35 -6.58 17.13
N ASN A 34 0.25 -7.05 17.67
CA ASN A 34 -0.60 -7.99 16.93
C ASN A 34 -2.00 -7.40 16.77
N TRP A 35 -2.68 -7.78 15.71
CA TRP A 35 -4.07 -7.42 15.55
C TRP A 35 -4.89 -8.10 16.66
N PRO A 36 -5.95 -7.45 17.16
CA PRO A 36 -6.69 -7.99 18.30
C PRO A 36 -7.17 -9.42 18.08
N GLY A 37 -6.87 -10.27 19.03
CA GLY A 37 -7.35 -11.64 19.04
C GLY A 37 -6.65 -12.59 18.09
N VAL A 38 -5.62 -12.16 17.41
CA VAL A 38 -4.93 -13.01 16.43
C VAL A 38 -3.42 -12.82 16.53
N THR A 39 -2.68 -13.71 15.83
CA THR A 39 -1.23 -13.63 15.86
C THR A 39 -0.66 -12.89 14.67
N VAL A 40 -1.48 -12.24 13.88
CA VAL A 40 -1.02 -11.46 12.72
C VAL A 40 -0.39 -10.17 13.20
N GLU A 41 0.79 -9.86 12.71
CA GLU A 41 1.54 -8.68 13.13
C GLU A 41 0.87 -7.39 12.65
N LYS A 42 0.81 -6.42 13.55
CA LYS A 42 0.26 -5.09 13.25
C LYS A 42 1.36 -4.07 13.37
N LYS A 43 1.59 -3.30 12.31
CA LYS A 43 2.56 -2.22 12.31
C LYS A 43 1.88 -0.91 11.97
N GLU A 44 2.15 0.10 12.78
CA GLU A 44 1.56 1.41 12.57
C GLU A 44 2.62 2.46 12.86
N GLY A 45 2.69 3.49 12.08
CA GLY A 45 3.66 4.56 12.29
C GLY A 45 3.16 5.88 11.75
N LYS A 46 3.89 6.92 12.03
CA LYS A 46 3.55 8.25 11.52
C LYS A 46 4.48 8.60 10.39
N LEU A 47 3.96 9.37 9.45
CA LEU A 47 4.76 9.77 8.30
C LEU A 47 5.92 10.64 8.76
N LYS A 48 7.11 10.33 8.25
CA LYS A 48 8.29 11.09 8.56
C LYS A 48 8.11 12.49 8.02
N GLY A 49 8.22 13.47 8.87
CA GLY A 49 8.02 14.86 8.46
C GLY A 49 6.60 15.39 8.60
N ASP A 50 5.63 14.53 8.85
CA ASP A 50 4.25 14.98 9.06
C ASP A 50 3.56 14.01 10.01
N LYS A 51 3.56 14.34 11.28
CA LYS A 51 3.01 13.45 12.30
C LYS A 51 1.50 13.35 12.29
N ASP A 52 0.83 14.17 11.48
CA ASP A 52 -0.60 14.07 11.37
C ASP A 52 -1.04 12.98 10.40
N VAL A 53 -0.11 12.36 9.70
CA VAL A 53 -0.41 11.26 8.80
C VAL A 53 0.02 9.95 9.47
N VAL A 54 -0.96 9.11 9.73
CA VAL A 54 -0.72 7.80 10.36
C VAL A 54 -0.78 6.74 9.28
N ILE A 55 0.27 5.93 9.21
CA ILE A 55 0.38 4.86 8.21
C ILE A 55 0.12 3.54 8.90
N GLN A 56 -0.88 2.81 8.43
CA GLN A 56 -1.18 1.48 8.94
C GLN A 56 -0.73 0.46 7.92
N ASP A 57 0.27 -0.35 8.28
CA ASP A 57 0.75 -1.40 7.39
C ASP A 57 -0.18 -2.61 7.52
N LEU A 58 -0.79 -3.02 6.43
CA LEU A 58 -1.65 -4.19 6.43
C LEU A 58 -0.83 -5.43 6.08
N PRO A 59 -1.26 -6.61 6.48
CA PRO A 59 -0.56 -7.84 6.08
C PRO A 59 -0.50 -7.98 4.57
N GLY A 60 0.54 -8.61 4.05
CA GLY A 60 0.62 -8.89 2.62
C GLY A 60 -0.48 -9.85 2.21
N ILE A 61 -1.27 -9.46 1.21
CA ILE A 61 -2.40 -10.26 0.77
C ILE A 61 -2.51 -10.22 -0.75
N TYR A 62 -3.13 -11.24 -1.33
CA TYR A 62 -3.36 -11.28 -2.76
C TYR A 62 -4.79 -10.85 -3.11
N SER A 63 -5.69 -10.84 -2.14
CA SER A 63 -7.08 -10.46 -2.35
C SER A 63 -7.72 -10.10 -1.02
N LEU A 64 -8.96 -9.63 -1.07
CA LEU A 64 -9.73 -9.37 0.15
C LEU A 64 -10.73 -10.48 0.44
N SER A 65 -10.53 -11.63 -0.17
CA SER A 65 -11.38 -12.80 0.09
C SER A 65 -11.09 -13.34 1.49
N PRO A 66 -12.08 -13.82 2.23
CA PRO A 66 -11.87 -14.24 3.62
C PRO A 66 -11.33 -15.65 3.75
N TYR A 67 -10.27 -15.99 3.02
CA TYR A 67 -9.72 -17.33 3.07
C TYR A 67 -8.54 -17.49 4.01
N THR A 68 -7.81 -16.44 4.29
CA THR A 68 -6.69 -16.50 5.22
C THR A 68 -6.92 -15.50 6.33
N LEU A 69 -6.21 -15.68 7.43
CA LEU A 69 -6.32 -14.77 8.56
C LEU A 69 -5.87 -13.37 8.15
N GLU A 70 -4.82 -13.27 7.35
CA GLU A 70 -4.32 -11.99 6.89
C GLU A 70 -5.36 -11.26 6.05
N GLU A 71 -6.07 -11.98 5.20
CA GLU A 71 -7.12 -11.39 4.36
C GLU A 71 -8.29 -10.92 5.20
N VAL A 72 -8.67 -11.71 6.20
CA VAL A 72 -9.77 -11.34 7.10
C VAL A 72 -9.40 -10.08 7.88
N VAL A 73 -8.18 -10.02 8.42
CA VAL A 73 -7.72 -8.86 9.18
C VAL A 73 -7.72 -7.60 8.31
N SER A 74 -7.18 -7.70 7.09
CA SER A 74 -7.09 -6.54 6.20
C SER A 74 -8.47 -6.06 5.79
N ARG A 75 -9.35 -6.97 5.42
CA ARG A 75 -10.69 -6.60 5.01
C ARG A 75 -11.46 -5.96 6.15
N THR A 76 -11.38 -6.55 7.35
CA THR A 76 -12.07 -6.02 8.52
C THR A 76 -11.61 -4.60 8.83
N TYR A 77 -10.30 -4.37 8.78
CA TYR A 77 -9.76 -3.04 9.02
C TYR A 77 -10.31 -2.04 8.01
N LEU A 78 -10.23 -2.38 6.72
CA LEU A 78 -10.63 -1.45 5.68
C LEU A 78 -12.12 -1.13 5.73
N VAL A 79 -12.94 -2.10 6.06
CA VAL A 79 -14.40 -1.90 6.11
C VAL A 79 -14.82 -1.16 7.37
N LYS A 80 -14.21 -1.48 8.50
CA LYS A 80 -14.62 -0.89 9.77
C LYS A 80 -13.95 0.44 10.08
N GLU A 81 -12.65 0.51 9.84
CA GLU A 81 -11.91 1.73 10.19
C GLU A 81 -11.96 2.77 9.08
N LYS A 82 -12.19 2.34 7.86
CA LYS A 82 -12.30 3.24 6.70
C LYS A 82 -11.21 4.30 6.67
N PRO A 83 -9.98 3.91 6.35
CA PRO A 83 -8.89 4.89 6.28
C PRO A 83 -9.20 5.96 5.24
N ASP A 84 -8.54 7.09 5.34
CA ASP A 84 -8.78 8.21 4.42
C ASP A 84 -8.29 7.91 3.01
N ALA A 85 -7.28 7.05 2.89
CA ALA A 85 -6.74 6.64 1.60
C ALA A 85 -6.03 5.31 1.73
N ILE A 86 -5.86 4.65 0.61
CA ILE A 86 -5.10 3.41 0.54
C ILE A 86 -3.94 3.62 -0.42
N LEU A 87 -2.73 3.31 0.04
CA LEU A 87 -1.56 3.29 -0.83
C LEU A 87 -1.30 1.83 -1.18
N ASN A 88 -1.60 1.47 -2.41
CA ASN A 88 -1.48 0.10 -2.87
C ASN A 88 -0.14 -0.08 -3.57
N ILE A 89 0.75 -0.86 -2.95
CA ILE A 89 2.08 -1.11 -3.52
C ILE A 89 1.97 -2.26 -4.49
N ILE A 90 2.41 -2.03 -5.71
CA ILE A 90 2.30 -3.00 -6.80
C ILE A 90 3.69 -3.41 -7.24
N ASP A 91 3.92 -4.71 -7.34
CA ASP A 91 5.17 -5.23 -7.90
C ASP A 91 5.06 -5.15 -9.42
N GLY A 92 5.80 -4.24 -10.02
CA GLY A 92 5.76 -4.03 -11.46
C GLY A 92 6.18 -5.24 -12.27
N THR A 93 6.92 -6.18 -11.67
CA THR A 93 7.34 -7.40 -12.38
C THR A 93 6.23 -8.45 -12.43
N ASN A 94 5.16 -8.27 -11.66
CA ASN A 94 4.02 -9.18 -11.66
C ASN A 94 2.73 -8.38 -11.61
N ILE A 95 2.57 -7.45 -12.50
CA ILE A 95 1.52 -6.46 -12.40
C ILE A 95 0.11 -7.06 -12.45
N GLU A 96 -0.13 -8.02 -13.31
CA GLU A 96 -1.46 -8.61 -13.42
C GLU A 96 -1.91 -9.25 -12.11
N ARG A 97 -1.02 -9.95 -11.45
CA ARG A 97 -1.33 -10.59 -10.19
C ARG A 97 -1.64 -9.56 -9.11
N ASN A 98 -0.91 -8.45 -9.13
CA ASN A 98 -1.10 -7.41 -8.15
C ASN A 98 -2.39 -6.62 -8.37
N LEU A 99 -2.81 -6.46 -9.61
CA LEU A 99 -3.99 -5.66 -9.92
C LEU A 99 -5.29 -6.32 -9.46
N TYR A 100 -5.27 -7.60 -9.22
CA TYR A 100 -6.45 -8.28 -8.68
C TYR A 100 -6.85 -7.67 -7.33
N LEU A 101 -5.87 -7.48 -6.46
CA LEU A 101 -6.12 -6.81 -5.18
C LEU A 101 -6.54 -5.36 -5.40
N THR A 102 -5.90 -4.67 -6.33
CA THR A 102 -6.18 -3.26 -6.61
C THR A 102 -7.65 -3.05 -6.94
N THR A 103 -8.22 -3.90 -7.80
CA THR A 103 -9.62 -3.75 -8.16
C THR A 103 -10.54 -3.94 -6.96
N GLN A 104 -10.20 -4.84 -6.06
CA GLN A 104 -10.99 -5.04 -4.86
C GLN A 104 -10.90 -3.85 -3.91
N LEU A 105 -9.72 -3.24 -3.80
CA LEU A 105 -9.55 -2.05 -2.97
C LEU A 105 -10.36 -0.89 -3.52
N ILE A 106 -10.37 -0.71 -4.84
CA ILE A 106 -11.13 0.36 -5.47
C ILE A 106 -12.62 0.19 -5.20
N GLU A 107 -13.10 -1.04 -5.20
CA GLU A 107 -14.52 -1.30 -4.98
C GLU A 107 -14.99 -0.94 -3.58
N LEU A 108 -14.09 -0.76 -2.63
CA LEU A 108 -14.48 -0.35 -1.29
C LEU A 108 -14.91 1.12 -1.22
N GLY A 109 -14.64 1.90 -2.26
CA GLY A 109 -15.02 3.31 -2.27
C GLY A 109 -14.04 4.23 -1.55
N ILE A 110 -12.91 3.70 -1.08
CA ILE A 110 -11.87 4.49 -0.43
C ILE A 110 -10.89 4.94 -1.51
N PRO A 111 -10.40 6.19 -1.49
CA PRO A 111 -9.41 6.63 -2.50
C PRO A 111 -8.17 5.73 -2.49
N VAL A 112 -7.76 5.30 -3.67
CA VAL A 112 -6.61 4.40 -3.82
C VAL A 112 -5.57 5.07 -4.70
N VAL A 113 -4.31 5.01 -4.28
CA VAL A 113 -3.19 5.43 -5.11
C VAL A 113 -2.32 4.20 -5.33
N MET A 114 -2.02 3.89 -6.58
CA MET A 114 -1.17 2.76 -6.91
C MET A 114 0.29 3.22 -6.92
N ALA A 115 1.12 2.59 -6.13
CA ALA A 115 2.56 2.86 -6.11
C ALA A 115 3.26 1.68 -6.76
N VAL A 116 3.69 1.83 -8.00
CA VAL A 116 4.29 0.75 -8.77
C VAL A 116 5.78 0.69 -8.47
N ASN A 117 6.20 -0.38 -7.84
CA ASN A 117 7.57 -0.60 -7.43
C ASN A 117 8.28 -1.49 -8.46
N MET A 118 9.59 -1.51 -8.39
CA MET A 118 10.44 -2.37 -9.23
C MET A 118 10.37 -2.05 -10.71
N ILE A 119 10.08 -0.80 -11.05
CA ILE A 119 10.03 -0.35 -12.43
C ILE A 119 11.39 -0.49 -13.10
N ASP A 120 12.46 -0.29 -12.36
CA ASP A 120 13.80 -0.45 -12.92
C ASP A 120 14.06 -1.88 -13.37
N LEU A 121 13.53 -2.88 -12.66
CA LEU A 121 13.64 -4.26 -13.09
C LEU A 121 12.78 -4.52 -14.33
N VAL A 122 11.63 -3.90 -14.42
CA VAL A 122 10.77 -4.01 -15.58
C VAL A 122 11.51 -3.48 -16.81
N ARG A 123 12.13 -2.32 -16.69
CA ARG A 123 12.89 -1.72 -17.79
C ARG A 123 14.11 -2.56 -18.17
N LYS A 124 14.76 -3.14 -17.17
CA LYS A 124 15.93 -3.96 -17.40
C LYS A 124 15.57 -5.22 -18.19
N ASN A 125 14.36 -5.72 -18.01
CA ASN A 125 13.87 -6.89 -18.73
C ASN A 125 13.32 -6.53 -20.11
N GLY A 126 13.38 -5.28 -20.50
CA GLY A 126 12.90 -4.85 -21.80
C GLY A 126 11.42 -4.52 -21.85
N ASP A 127 10.76 -4.49 -20.71
CA ASP A 127 9.34 -4.21 -20.64
C ASP A 127 9.10 -2.78 -20.21
N THR A 128 7.89 -2.29 -20.41
CA THR A 128 7.50 -0.96 -19.94
C THR A 128 6.08 -1.04 -19.39
N ILE A 129 5.76 -0.15 -18.48
CA ILE A 129 4.43 -0.02 -17.93
C ILE A 129 3.96 1.41 -18.17
N ASP A 130 2.82 1.54 -18.83
CA ASP A 130 2.24 2.85 -19.09
C ASP A 130 1.37 3.23 -17.90
N LEU A 131 1.91 4.02 -17.00
CA LEU A 131 1.21 4.39 -15.78
C LEU A 131 -0.02 5.26 -16.06
N LYS A 132 0.02 6.08 -17.09
CA LYS A 132 -1.12 6.92 -17.44
C LYS A 132 -2.29 6.08 -17.90
N LYS A 133 -2.02 5.07 -18.73
CA LYS A 133 -3.05 4.20 -19.23
C LYS A 133 -3.61 3.35 -18.08
N LEU A 134 -2.74 2.84 -17.21
CA LEU A 134 -3.14 2.06 -16.07
C LEU A 134 -4.05 2.88 -15.15
N SER A 135 -3.66 4.11 -14.88
CA SER A 135 -4.43 5.01 -14.05
C SER A 135 -5.82 5.28 -14.67
N ALA A 136 -5.86 5.50 -15.96
CA ALA A 136 -7.12 5.78 -16.66
C ALA A 136 -8.04 4.56 -16.64
N GLU A 137 -7.49 3.38 -16.83
CA GLU A 137 -8.31 2.17 -16.87
C GLU A 137 -8.86 1.80 -15.51
N LEU A 138 -8.12 2.03 -14.45
CA LEU A 138 -8.57 1.66 -13.12
C LEU A 138 -9.25 2.80 -12.37
N GLY A 139 -9.16 4.01 -12.89
CA GLY A 139 -9.81 5.14 -12.26
C GLY A 139 -9.14 5.62 -10.98
N CYS A 140 -7.88 5.32 -10.79
CA CYS A 140 -7.13 5.79 -9.62
C CYS A 140 -5.73 6.21 -10.04
N GLN A 141 -5.08 7.01 -9.21
CA GLN A 141 -3.77 7.54 -9.54
C GLN A 141 -2.71 6.46 -9.48
N ALA A 142 -1.74 6.50 -10.35
CA ALA A 142 -0.61 5.57 -10.34
C ALA A 142 0.68 6.36 -10.35
N VAL A 143 1.61 5.99 -9.47
CA VAL A 143 2.91 6.63 -9.39
C VAL A 143 4.00 5.57 -9.42
N GLU A 144 5.16 5.97 -9.89
CA GLU A 144 6.31 5.08 -9.93
C GLU A 144 7.13 5.28 -8.67
N ILE A 145 7.54 4.19 -8.02
CA ILE A 145 8.42 4.29 -6.87
C ILE A 145 9.53 3.26 -7.00
N SER A 146 10.62 3.49 -6.28
CA SER A 146 11.64 2.49 -6.07
C SER A 146 11.96 2.51 -4.58
N ALA A 147 11.64 1.43 -3.90
CA ALA A 147 11.85 1.40 -2.45
C ALA A 147 13.30 1.65 -2.07
N CYS A 148 14.24 1.25 -2.92
CA CYS A 148 15.65 1.48 -2.65
C CYS A 148 16.06 2.92 -2.90
N LEU A 149 15.32 3.65 -3.71
CA LEU A 149 15.65 5.01 -4.09
C LEU A 149 14.53 5.98 -3.75
N LEU A 150 13.75 5.68 -2.74
CA LEU A 150 12.61 6.50 -2.41
C LEU A 150 12.98 7.94 -2.12
N TYR A 151 14.17 8.16 -1.60
CA TYR A 151 14.62 9.50 -1.30
C TYR A 151 14.74 10.38 -2.55
N THR A 152 14.75 9.76 -3.74
CA THR A 152 14.81 10.52 -4.96
C THR A 152 13.45 10.65 -5.62
N SER A 153 12.41 10.15 -5.01
CA SER A 153 11.10 10.26 -5.61
C SER A 153 10.69 11.70 -5.70
N PRO A 154 10.08 12.09 -6.80
CA PRO A 154 9.63 13.46 -6.91
C PRO A 154 8.52 13.69 -5.92
N SER A 155 8.50 14.83 -5.37
CA SER A 155 7.45 15.17 -4.48
C SER A 155 6.22 15.35 -5.28
N PRO A 156 5.15 14.86 -4.84
CA PRO A 156 3.90 15.10 -5.56
C PRO A 156 3.49 16.54 -5.47
#